data_c0553e03cecb206c065ce0dc864d46d5
#
_entry.id   c0553e03cecb206c065ce0dc864d46d5
#
_cell.length_a   1.000
_cell.length_b   1.000
_cell.length_c   1.000
_cell.angle_alpha   90.00
_cell.angle_beta   90.00
_cell.angle_gamma   90.00
#
_symmetry.space_group_name_H-M   'P 1'
#
loop_
_entity.id
_entity.type
_entity.pdbx_description
1 polymer ?
#
loop_
_entity_poly.entity_id
_entity_poly.type
_entity_poly.pdbx_seq_one_letter_code
_entity_poly.pdbx_strand_id
1 'polypeptide(L)'
;MYFGIGIERCKNIENMGLLWRSAENFGADFIFTVGARYRKQLTDIYNSFQRVPLYNYRDIDDLYEHLPYSCRLIGVENSPGAADLRGYKHLQRAVYLLGAEDHGITKKAASMCHEIIKIPCEAGCFNVSVAAGIIMYDRMLKLSSN
;
A
#
# COMPACT_ATOMS: atom_id res chain seq x y z
N MET A 1 0.54 -1.63 17.09
CA MET A 1 0.61 -1.93 15.64
C MET A 1 0.90 -0.65 14.90
N TYR A 2 1.66 -0.69 13.82
CA TYR A 2 1.98 0.49 13.01
C TYR A 2 2.10 0.08 11.55
N PHE A 3 1.37 0.72 10.64
CA PHE A 3 1.52 0.42 9.22
C PHE A 3 1.21 1.61 8.30
N GLY A 4 1.93 1.65 7.19
CA GLY A 4 1.65 2.54 6.08
C GLY A 4 1.28 1.76 4.82
N ILE A 5 0.58 2.40 3.90
CA ILE A 5 0.21 1.82 2.62
C ILE A 5 0.25 2.89 1.52
N GLY A 6 0.78 2.53 0.36
CA GLY A 6 0.92 3.50 -0.72
C GLY A 6 1.08 2.88 -2.10
N ILE A 7 1.17 3.75 -3.10
CA ILE A 7 1.17 3.37 -4.51
C ILE A 7 2.42 3.94 -5.19
N GLU A 8 3.16 3.07 -5.88
CA GLU A 8 4.24 3.47 -6.77
C GLU A 8 3.66 3.95 -8.10
N ARG A 9 4.08 5.14 -8.55
CA ARG A 9 3.74 5.72 -9.86
C ARG A 9 2.23 5.82 -10.13
N CYS A 10 1.47 6.16 -9.09
CA CYS A 10 0.02 6.33 -9.20
C CYS A 10 -0.34 7.38 -10.27
N LYS A 11 -1.09 6.97 -11.28
CA LYS A 11 -1.55 7.84 -12.38
C LYS A 11 -2.95 8.38 -12.15
N ASN A 12 -3.82 7.58 -11.52
CA ASN A 12 -5.19 7.96 -11.29
C ASN A 12 -5.38 8.52 -9.86
N ILE A 13 -5.72 9.78 -9.80
CA ILE A 13 -5.97 10.51 -8.56
C ILE A 13 -7.13 9.90 -7.75
N GLU A 14 -8.14 9.35 -8.41
CA GLU A 14 -9.28 8.72 -7.75
C GLU A 14 -8.85 7.51 -6.91
N ASN A 15 -7.87 6.75 -7.38
CA ASN A 15 -7.32 5.63 -6.62
C ASN A 15 -6.67 6.08 -5.30
N MET A 16 -6.01 7.24 -5.30
CA MET A 16 -5.46 7.80 -4.06
C MET A 16 -6.55 8.23 -3.08
N GLY A 17 -7.63 8.85 -3.58
CA GLY A 17 -8.77 9.23 -2.74
C GLY A 17 -9.47 8.03 -2.10
N LEU A 18 -9.69 6.96 -2.88
CA LEU A 18 -10.27 5.71 -2.40
C LEU A 18 -9.34 4.99 -1.41
N LEU A 19 -8.03 4.96 -1.71
CA LEU A 19 -7.03 4.43 -0.80
C LEU A 19 -7.04 5.17 0.53
N TRP A 20 -7.04 6.51 0.49
CA TRP A 20 -7.03 7.35 1.68
C TRP A 20 -8.20 7.07 2.60
N ARG A 21 -9.41 7.04 2.03
CA ARG A 21 -10.63 6.73 2.77
C ARG A 21 -10.58 5.33 3.39
N SER A 22 -10.11 4.34 2.64
CA SER A 22 -9.96 2.97 3.16
C SER A 22 -8.91 2.91 4.26
N ALA A 23 -7.78 3.61 4.08
CA ALA A 23 -6.70 3.69 5.07
C ALA A 23 -7.18 4.28 6.41
N GLU A 24 -8.00 5.34 6.37
CA GLU A 24 -8.63 5.90 7.56
C GLU A 24 -9.51 4.87 8.28
N ASN A 25 -10.37 4.16 7.53
CA ASN A 25 -11.29 3.17 8.10
C ASN A 25 -10.58 1.95 8.70
N PHE A 26 -9.45 1.55 8.13
CA PHE A 26 -8.65 0.41 8.61
C PHE A 26 -7.52 0.80 9.58
N GLY A 27 -7.43 2.07 9.95
CA GLY A 27 -6.47 2.54 10.96
C GLY A 27 -5.02 2.53 10.48
N ALA A 28 -4.77 2.84 9.21
CA ALA A 28 -3.41 3.08 8.73
C ALA A 28 -2.82 4.35 9.37
N ASP A 29 -1.55 4.28 9.75
CA ASP A 29 -0.85 5.40 10.37
C ASP A 29 -0.45 6.46 9.34
N PHE A 30 -0.25 6.07 8.08
CA PHE A 30 0.03 6.98 6.96
C PHE A 30 -0.24 6.31 5.62
N ILE A 31 -0.44 7.15 4.61
CA ILE A 31 -0.41 6.74 3.22
C ILE A 31 0.73 7.45 2.48
N PHE A 32 1.12 6.92 1.33
CA PHE A 32 2.20 7.53 0.56
C PHE A 32 2.10 7.28 -0.94
N THR A 33 2.82 8.12 -1.70
CA THR A 33 3.11 7.91 -3.11
C THR A 33 4.62 7.79 -3.32
N VAL A 34 5.01 7.02 -4.33
CA VAL A 34 6.40 6.90 -4.78
C VAL A 34 6.45 7.26 -6.26
N GLY A 35 7.32 8.21 -6.63
CA GLY A 35 7.52 8.61 -8.03
C GLY A 35 6.36 9.41 -8.65
N ALA A 36 5.37 9.80 -7.86
CA ALA A 36 4.28 10.66 -8.26
C ALA A 36 3.91 11.60 -7.11
N ARG A 37 3.48 12.82 -7.43
CA ARG A 37 2.98 13.75 -6.42
C ARG A 37 1.47 13.82 -6.49
N TYR A 38 0.83 13.41 -5.44
CA TYR A 38 -0.58 13.68 -5.25
C TYR A 38 -0.75 15.11 -4.74
N ARG A 39 -1.55 15.90 -5.47
CA ARG A 39 -2.00 17.22 -5.00
C ARG A 39 -3.45 17.06 -4.55
N LYS A 40 -3.74 17.49 -3.32
CA LYS A 40 -5.10 17.49 -2.77
C LYS A 40 -6.07 18.11 -3.77
N GLN A 41 -7.13 17.38 -4.10
CA GLN A 41 -8.27 17.93 -4.82
C GLN A 41 -9.31 18.46 -3.82
N LEU A 42 -10.04 19.51 -4.23
CA LEU A 42 -11.13 20.12 -3.46
C LEU A 42 -12.31 19.17 -3.19
N THR A 43 -12.30 17.97 -3.74
CA THR A 43 -13.38 16.97 -3.65
C THR A 43 -13.20 15.98 -2.50
N ASP A 44 -12.25 16.17 -1.60
CA ASP A 44 -12.16 15.34 -0.39
C ASP A 44 -13.22 15.77 0.62
N ILE A 45 -14.42 15.26 0.43
CA ILE A 45 -15.63 15.55 1.23
C ILE A 45 -15.48 15.07 2.69
N TYR A 46 -14.58 14.11 2.93
CA TYR A 46 -14.45 13.42 4.22
C TYR A 46 -13.30 13.93 5.10
N ASN A 47 -12.50 14.88 4.60
CA ASN A 47 -11.34 15.42 5.33
C ASN A 47 -10.36 14.34 5.88
N SER A 48 -10.25 13.20 5.21
CA SER A 48 -9.35 12.09 5.61
C SER A 48 -7.90 12.54 5.77
N PHE A 49 -7.49 13.58 5.03
CA PHE A 49 -6.16 14.20 5.14
C PHE A 49 -5.85 14.78 6.54
N GLN A 50 -6.86 15.09 7.34
CA GLN A 50 -6.66 15.59 8.72
C GLN A 50 -6.31 14.46 9.69
N ARG A 51 -6.61 13.21 9.33
CA ARG A 51 -6.49 12.05 10.23
C ARG A 51 -5.39 11.09 9.82
N VAL A 52 -5.17 10.92 8.51
CA VAL A 52 -4.12 10.05 7.98
C VAL A 52 -3.16 10.89 7.14
N PRO A 53 -1.91 11.09 7.56
CA PRO A 53 -0.94 11.87 6.81
C PRO A 53 -0.56 11.21 5.48
N LEU A 54 -0.30 12.04 4.48
CA LEU A 54 0.21 11.64 3.16
C LEU A 54 1.67 12.08 3.01
N TYR A 55 2.55 11.13 2.67
CA TYR A 55 3.93 11.40 2.29
C TYR A 55 4.15 11.18 0.80
N ASN A 56 4.97 12.02 0.18
CA ASN A 56 5.34 11.90 -1.22
C ASN A 56 6.84 11.63 -1.32
N TYR A 57 7.21 10.41 -1.66
CA TYR A 57 8.60 10.01 -1.89
C TYR A 57 8.97 10.20 -3.36
N ARG A 58 10.17 10.68 -3.63
CA ARG A 58 10.66 10.92 -4.99
C ARG A 58 10.75 9.65 -5.80
N ASP A 59 11.26 8.61 -5.17
CA ASP A 59 11.51 7.30 -5.74
C ASP A 59 11.56 6.23 -4.65
N ILE A 60 11.83 4.99 -5.03
CA ILE A 60 11.85 3.86 -4.09
C ILE A 60 13.05 3.93 -3.13
N ASP A 61 14.17 4.51 -3.52
CA ASP A 61 15.31 4.71 -2.62
C ASP A 61 14.94 5.67 -1.50
N ASP A 62 14.28 6.78 -1.85
CA ASP A 62 13.78 7.77 -0.89
C ASP A 62 12.79 7.15 0.11
N LEU A 63 11.85 6.32 -0.35
CA LEU A 63 10.98 5.56 0.55
C LEU A 63 11.78 4.64 1.46
N TYR A 64 12.74 3.89 0.91
CA TYR A 64 13.50 2.89 1.66
C TYR A 64 14.37 3.52 2.74
N GLU A 65 15.01 4.65 2.45
CA GLU A 65 15.81 5.43 3.41
C GLU A 65 14.97 6.02 4.55
N HIS A 66 13.69 6.28 4.30
CA HIS A 66 12.77 6.87 5.28
C HIS A 66 11.75 5.86 5.85
N LEU A 67 12.01 4.57 5.71
CA LEU A 67 11.14 3.56 6.34
C LEU A 67 11.06 3.80 7.85
N PRO A 68 9.86 3.83 8.43
CA PRO A 68 9.73 3.97 9.88
C PRO A 68 10.45 2.85 10.62
N TYR A 69 10.98 3.18 11.78
CA TYR A 69 11.76 2.24 12.60
C TYR A 69 11.10 0.86 12.72
N SER A 70 11.86 -0.20 12.47
CA SER A 70 11.43 -1.60 12.48
C SER A 70 10.29 -1.95 11.51
N CYS A 71 9.92 -1.10 10.57
CA CYS A 71 8.99 -1.47 9.51
C CYS A 71 9.69 -2.25 8.41
N ARG A 72 9.02 -3.29 7.91
CA ARG A 72 9.44 -3.99 6.70
C ARG A 72 8.63 -3.50 5.50
N LEU A 73 9.28 -3.33 4.36
CA LEU A 73 8.64 -2.98 3.10
C LEU A 73 8.11 -4.26 2.44
N ILE A 74 6.81 -4.31 2.22
CA ILE A 74 6.10 -5.44 1.64
C ILE A 74 5.50 -5.00 0.29
N GLY A 75 5.97 -5.60 -0.79
CA GLY A 75 5.40 -5.39 -2.11
C GLY A 75 4.11 -6.20 -2.29
N VAL A 76 3.11 -5.61 -2.93
CA VAL A 76 1.87 -6.30 -3.31
C VAL A 76 1.86 -6.44 -4.82
N GLU A 77 2.12 -7.66 -5.31
CA GLU A 77 2.28 -7.93 -6.75
C GLU A 77 1.94 -9.38 -7.08
N ASN A 78 1.24 -9.60 -8.18
CA ASN A 78 0.98 -10.95 -8.69
C ASN A 78 2.18 -11.46 -9.50
N SER A 79 3.22 -11.89 -8.81
CA SER A 79 4.46 -12.36 -9.43
C SER A 79 4.80 -13.79 -9.00
N PRO A 80 5.59 -14.53 -9.82
CA PRO A 80 6.10 -15.83 -9.43
C PRO A 80 6.89 -15.74 -8.10
N GLY A 81 6.62 -16.67 -7.17
CA GLY A 81 7.28 -16.69 -5.86
C GLY A 81 6.69 -15.75 -4.81
N ALA A 82 5.70 -14.90 -5.16
CA ALA A 82 4.99 -14.10 -4.16
C ALA A 82 4.22 -14.99 -3.18
N ALA A 83 4.28 -14.66 -1.89
CA ALA A 83 3.53 -15.37 -0.87
C ALA A 83 2.02 -15.13 -1.02
N ASP A 84 1.23 -16.19 -0.91
CA ASP A 84 -0.23 -16.09 -0.99
C ASP A 84 -0.80 -15.39 0.26
N LEU A 85 -1.60 -14.35 0.05
CA LEU A 85 -2.20 -13.57 1.13
C LEU A 85 -3.00 -14.45 2.11
N ARG A 86 -3.65 -15.51 1.65
CA ARG A 86 -4.46 -16.40 2.49
C ARG A 86 -3.65 -17.00 3.64
N GLY A 87 -2.41 -17.38 3.39
CA GLY A 87 -1.49 -17.93 4.38
C GLY A 87 -0.50 -16.91 4.97
N TYR A 88 -0.52 -15.68 4.50
CA TYR A 88 0.44 -14.67 4.93
C TYR A 88 0.20 -14.21 6.37
N LYS A 89 1.27 -14.14 7.14
CA LYS A 89 1.24 -13.62 8.52
C LYS A 89 1.71 -12.17 8.51
N HIS A 90 0.78 -11.25 8.73
CA HIS A 90 1.10 -9.83 8.77
C HIS A 90 2.01 -9.48 9.94
N LEU A 91 2.96 -8.60 9.67
CA LEU A 91 3.87 -8.07 10.69
C LEU A 91 3.21 -6.94 11.47
N GLN A 92 3.55 -6.79 12.74
CA GLN A 92 3.06 -5.69 13.59
C GLN A 92 3.43 -4.32 13.03
N ARG A 93 4.61 -4.23 12.39
CA ARG A 93 5.13 -3.00 11.77
C ARG A 93 5.47 -3.27 10.31
N ALA A 94 4.73 -2.65 9.40
CA ALA A 94 4.87 -2.90 7.96
C ALA A 94 4.57 -1.66 7.11
N VAL A 95 5.17 -1.60 5.93
CA VAL A 95 4.85 -0.62 4.89
C VAL A 95 4.48 -1.41 3.62
N TYR A 96 3.25 -1.24 3.14
CA TYR A 96 2.76 -1.95 1.95
C TYR A 96 2.87 -1.06 0.74
N LEU A 97 3.55 -1.55 -0.30
CA LEU A 97 3.73 -0.87 -1.58
C LEU A 97 2.96 -1.60 -2.68
N LEU A 98 2.00 -0.92 -3.27
CA LEU A 98 1.27 -1.38 -4.44
C LEU A 98 1.81 -0.70 -5.70
N GLY A 99 1.73 -1.38 -6.84
CA GLY A 99 2.08 -0.80 -8.12
C GLY A 99 0.89 -0.11 -8.80
N ALA A 100 1.20 0.71 -9.82
CA ALA A 100 0.18 1.26 -10.70
C ALA A 100 -0.55 0.14 -11.48
N GLU A 101 -1.78 0.41 -11.91
CA GLU A 101 -2.68 -0.58 -12.54
C GLU A 101 -2.10 -1.22 -13.81
N ASP A 102 -1.34 -0.47 -14.57
CA ASP A 102 -0.82 -0.88 -15.89
C ASP A 102 0.52 -1.61 -15.85
N HIS A 103 1.32 -1.44 -14.79
CA HIS A 103 2.71 -1.95 -14.75
C HIS A 103 3.08 -2.67 -13.46
N GLY A 104 2.22 -2.68 -12.43
CA GLY A 104 2.59 -3.19 -11.12
C GLY A 104 3.72 -2.37 -10.47
N ILE A 105 4.41 -2.96 -9.50
CA ILE A 105 5.61 -2.36 -8.91
C ILE A 105 6.81 -2.52 -9.86
N THR A 106 7.72 -1.55 -9.87
CA THR A 106 8.92 -1.64 -10.71
C THR A 106 9.83 -2.79 -10.23
N LYS A 107 10.66 -3.30 -11.15
CA LYS A 107 11.65 -4.34 -10.81
C LYS A 107 12.58 -3.89 -9.69
N LYS A 108 12.97 -2.61 -9.71
CA LYS A 108 13.80 -2.03 -8.65
C LYS A 108 13.07 -2.04 -7.32
N ALA A 109 11.82 -1.59 -7.28
CA ALA A 109 11.00 -1.60 -6.06
C ALA A 109 10.81 -3.03 -5.54
N ALA A 110 10.50 -3.99 -6.41
CA ALA A 110 10.37 -5.39 -6.04
C ALA A 110 11.65 -5.96 -5.42
N SER A 111 12.83 -5.61 -5.95
CA SER A 111 14.12 -6.05 -5.40
C SER A 111 14.46 -5.45 -4.04
N MET A 112 13.87 -4.31 -3.70
CA MET A 112 14.07 -3.62 -2.42
C MET A 112 13.03 -4.01 -1.37
N CYS A 113 11.92 -4.66 -1.77
CA CYS A 113 10.96 -5.20 -0.82
C CYS A 113 11.57 -6.36 -0.04
N HIS A 114 11.28 -6.40 1.26
CA HIS A 114 11.69 -7.53 2.11
C HIS A 114 10.89 -8.79 1.79
N GLU A 115 9.67 -8.62 1.34
CA GLU A 115 8.75 -9.69 0.97
C GLU A 115 7.82 -9.18 -0.15
N ILE A 116 7.36 -10.11 -0.99
CA ILE A 116 6.29 -9.84 -1.97
C ILE A 116 5.12 -10.76 -1.64
N ILE A 117 3.93 -10.19 -1.58
CA ILE A 117 2.68 -10.91 -1.36
C ILE A 117 1.75 -10.73 -2.56
N LYS A 118 0.90 -11.71 -2.81
CA LYS A 118 -0.12 -11.65 -3.86
C LYS A 118 -1.51 -11.90 -3.31
N ILE A 119 -2.47 -11.19 -3.86
CA ILE A 119 -3.89 -11.47 -3.65
C ILE A 119 -4.29 -12.52 -4.67
N PRO A 120 -4.73 -13.71 -4.26
CA PRO A 120 -5.17 -14.72 -5.22
C PRO A 120 -6.39 -14.21 -6.00
N CYS A 121 -6.33 -14.34 -7.32
CA CYS A 121 -7.41 -13.95 -8.24
C CYS A 121 -7.50 -14.95 -9.39
N GLU A 122 -8.70 -15.16 -9.90
CA GLU A 122 -8.94 -16.10 -11.01
C GLU A 122 -8.64 -15.47 -12.37
N ALA A 123 -8.82 -14.17 -12.50
CA ALA A 123 -8.61 -13.46 -13.76
C ALA A 123 -7.97 -12.08 -13.54
N GLY A 124 -6.81 -11.87 -14.14
CA GLY A 124 -6.16 -10.56 -14.20
C GLY A 124 -5.62 -10.04 -12.86
N CYS A 125 -5.93 -8.80 -12.55
CA CYS A 125 -5.53 -8.12 -11.32
C CYS A 125 -6.66 -7.24 -10.80
N PHE A 126 -6.64 -6.94 -9.52
CA PHE A 126 -7.57 -6.00 -8.90
C PHE A 126 -7.17 -4.55 -9.21
N ASN A 127 -8.16 -3.66 -9.25
CA ASN A 127 -7.90 -2.24 -9.14
C ASN A 127 -7.05 -1.98 -7.88
N VAL A 128 -6.10 -1.05 -7.96
CA VAL A 128 -5.10 -0.82 -6.90
C VAL A 128 -5.73 -0.42 -5.56
N SER A 129 -6.78 0.38 -5.57
CA SER A 129 -7.48 0.78 -4.33
C SER A 129 -8.29 -0.37 -3.73
N VAL A 130 -8.84 -1.24 -4.57
CA VAL A 130 -9.51 -2.48 -4.13
C VAL A 130 -8.49 -3.44 -3.52
N ALA A 131 -7.35 -3.66 -4.18
CA ALA A 131 -6.26 -4.47 -3.66
C ALA A 131 -5.78 -3.96 -2.29
N ALA A 132 -5.60 -2.66 -2.16
CA ALA A 132 -5.23 -2.04 -0.88
C ALA A 132 -6.27 -2.30 0.22
N GLY A 133 -7.56 -2.18 -0.10
CA GLY A 133 -8.64 -2.51 0.83
C GLY A 133 -8.61 -3.96 1.31
N ILE A 134 -8.37 -4.91 0.38
CA ILE A 134 -8.24 -6.33 0.71
C ILE A 134 -7.05 -6.58 1.64
N ILE A 135 -5.88 -6.01 1.36
CA ILE A 135 -4.70 -6.14 2.22
C ILE A 135 -4.96 -5.61 3.64
N MET A 136 -5.56 -4.43 3.75
CA MET A 136 -5.84 -3.80 5.04
C MET A 136 -6.89 -4.58 5.84
N TYR A 137 -7.92 -5.10 5.18
CA TYR A 137 -8.93 -5.93 5.80
C TYR A 137 -8.34 -7.26 6.32
N ASP A 138 -7.58 -7.97 5.48
CA ASP A 138 -6.93 -9.23 5.86
C ASP A 138 -5.96 -9.02 7.04
N ARG A 139 -5.19 -7.92 7.00
CA ARG A 139 -4.32 -7.51 8.10
C ARG A 139 -5.11 -7.29 9.39
N MET A 140 -6.19 -6.53 9.33
CA MET A 140 -7.04 -6.27 10.49
C MET A 140 -7.56 -7.56 11.10
N LEU A 141 -8.12 -8.46 10.28
CA LEU A 141 -8.64 -9.74 10.74
C LEU A 141 -7.57 -10.58 11.44
N LYS A 142 -6.41 -10.76 10.81
CA LYS A 142 -5.35 -11.65 11.29
C LYS A 142 -4.63 -11.12 12.53
N LEU A 143 -4.53 -9.80 12.69
CA LEU A 143 -3.87 -9.22 13.86
C LEU A 143 -4.82 -8.93 15.03
N SER A 144 -6.13 -8.85 14.77
CA SER A 144 -7.14 -8.71 15.86
C SER A 144 -7.48 -10.05 16.54
N SER A 145 -7.11 -11.16 15.92
CA SER A 145 -7.43 -12.52 16.40
C SER A 145 -6.36 -13.12 17.33
N ASN A 146 -5.38 -12.31 17.76
CA ASN A 146 -4.28 -12.74 18.64
C ASN A 146 -4.32 -12.03 20.00
#